data_82739b7239504b99bb9351f0a84f57a9
#
_entry.id   82739b7239504b99bb9351f0a84f57a9
#
_cell.length_a   1.000
_cell.length_b   1.000
_cell.length_c   1.000
_cell.angle_alpha   90.00
_cell.angle_beta   90.00
_cell.angle_gamma   90.00
#
_symmetry.space_group_name_H-M   'P 1'
#
loop_
_entity.id
_entity.type
_entity.pdbx_description
1 polymer ?
#
loop_
_entity_poly.entity_id
_entity_poly.type
_entity_poly.pdbx_seq_one_letter_code
_entity_poly.pdbx_strand_id
1 'polypeptide(L)'
;MKYILFIISLISISASAQQRLSLEDAINVALKNSLDIQLAKNSVEQNTVLNNYGVAGGLPQVAGSLTDNEQVSSIKQKFNVGDSSTRSISTTNVAGNTLNAGVTGSIVLYNGMRIVSTKKRLEQLQHQSEQLLNSQVQNIIAAVMTKYFDVVRQQSYLKTIDRSIDASKERLNILEVRKSAGLANNADIFQAQIDLNTLNQSKESQFLVIDQAKTDLLTLLTLKPDSTLGVEDSIIIDNNILMDSVMTNLTTNPDIIAADQQIRINELIVKETAAQRYPTLSVNGGYSYSRTQSAAGQTILNTKYGPTVGVSLSIPIYNGSALKRQQQAAEINVNNAELQKKALIRDYEANAVKTYQAYANTLKQYLTEQRNYKLAQDLLDLVLERFRLKVATIIELRDAQQSFEQAGYRLVNLAYVAKASEIELKRLSRKLTN
;
A
#
# COMPACT_ATOMS: atom_id res chain seq x y z
N MET A 1 23.81 68.32 -11.45
CA MET A 1 23.98 67.10 -12.25
C MET A 1 23.29 65.97 -11.49
N LYS A 2 22.08 65.64 -11.88
CA LYS A 2 21.22 64.65 -11.23
C LYS A 2 21.31 63.34 -12.01
N TYR A 3 21.80 62.28 -11.36
CA TYR A 3 21.76 60.92 -11.93
C TYR A 3 20.39 60.35 -11.67
N ILE A 4 19.59 60.11 -12.74
CA ILE A 4 18.38 59.37 -12.71
C ILE A 4 18.76 57.89 -12.82
N LEU A 5 18.67 57.15 -11.72
CA LEU A 5 18.77 55.68 -11.70
C LEU A 5 17.45 55.11 -12.17
N PHE A 6 17.46 54.55 -13.34
CA PHE A 6 16.35 53.80 -13.95
C PHE A 6 16.40 52.40 -13.40
N ILE A 7 15.62 52.11 -12.37
CA ILE A 7 15.45 50.75 -11.84
C ILE A 7 14.47 50.03 -12.75
N ILE A 8 15.00 49.29 -13.70
CA ILE A 8 14.20 48.28 -14.43
C ILE A 8 13.92 47.14 -13.48
N SER A 9 12.73 47.14 -12.88
CA SER A 9 12.16 46.01 -12.17
C SER A 9 11.93 44.90 -13.20
N LEU A 10 12.80 43.90 -13.24
CA LEU A 10 12.56 42.62 -13.89
C LEU A 10 11.42 41.94 -13.14
N ILE A 11 10.21 42.13 -13.60
CA ILE A 11 9.07 41.26 -13.25
C ILE A 11 9.40 39.91 -13.90
N SER A 12 9.95 39.01 -13.13
CA SER A 12 10.03 37.59 -13.47
C SER A 12 8.60 37.07 -13.55
N ILE A 13 7.99 37.16 -14.72
CA ILE A 13 6.80 36.39 -15.06
C ILE A 13 7.26 34.95 -15.00
N SER A 14 7.01 34.30 -13.88
CA SER A 14 7.04 32.86 -13.78
C SER A 14 5.97 32.36 -14.74
N ALA A 15 6.34 32.21 -16.02
CA ALA A 15 5.57 31.41 -16.93
C ALA A 15 5.49 30.02 -16.29
N SER A 16 4.35 29.71 -15.67
CA SER A 16 4.01 28.35 -15.28
C SER A 16 3.89 27.58 -16.61
N ALA A 17 5.04 27.19 -17.17
CA ALA A 17 5.07 26.25 -18.25
C ALA A 17 4.31 25.03 -17.71
N GLN A 18 3.18 24.74 -18.33
CA GLN A 18 2.39 23.55 -18.02
C GLN A 18 3.36 22.37 -18.12
N GLN A 19 3.79 21.85 -16.96
CA GLN A 19 4.79 20.79 -16.93
C GLN A 19 4.15 19.55 -17.54
N ARG A 20 4.56 19.21 -18.75
CA ARG A 20 4.11 17.99 -19.43
C ARG A 20 4.65 16.83 -18.64
N LEU A 21 3.78 16.05 -18.05
CA LEU A 21 4.13 14.87 -17.28
C LEU A 21 4.12 13.66 -18.22
N SER A 22 5.31 13.06 -18.44
CA SER A 22 5.39 11.76 -19.11
C SER A 22 4.95 10.64 -18.17
N LEU A 23 4.62 9.46 -18.72
CA LEU A 23 4.29 8.29 -17.92
C LEU A 23 5.43 7.90 -16.97
N GLU A 24 6.67 7.96 -17.48
CA GLU A 24 7.88 7.64 -16.69
C GLU A 24 8.07 8.63 -15.53
N ASP A 25 7.90 9.94 -15.79
CA ASP A 25 7.96 10.95 -14.74
C ASP A 25 6.87 10.75 -13.70
N ALA A 26 5.63 10.41 -14.12
CA ALA A 26 4.53 10.11 -13.22
C ALA A 26 4.86 8.93 -12.29
N ILE A 27 5.41 7.85 -12.84
CA ILE A 27 5.84 6.68 -12.05
C ILE A 27 6.96 7.09 -11.08
N ASN A 28 7.98 7.82 -11.52
CA ASN A 28 9.09 8.25 -10.68
C ASN A 28 8.62 9.16 -9.52
N VAL A 29 7.73 10.10 -9.79
CA VAL A 29 7.13 10.97 -8.77
C VAL A 29 6.34 10.15 -7.76
N ALA A 30 5.51 9.20 -8.22
CA ALA A 30 4.75 8.33 -7.33
C ALA A 30 5.65 7.46 -6.45
N LEU A 31 6.67 6.83 -7.02
CA LEU A 31 7.62 6.00 -6.27
C LEU A 31 8.39 6.79 -5.20
N LYS A 32 8.63 8.08 -5.43
CA LYS A 32 9.30 8.97 -4.49
C LYS A 32 8.36 9.48 -3.39
N ASN A 33 7.13 9.85 -3.75
CA ASN A 33 6.25 10.62 -2.89
C ASN A 33 5.15 9.77 -2.22
N SER A 34 4.80 8.59 -2.77
CA SER A 34 3.68 7.78 -2.28
C SER A 34 3.79 7.48 -0.79
N LEU A 35 2.75 7.83 -0.04
CA LEU A 35 2.65 7.56 1.39
C LEU A 35 2.57 6.05 1.67
N ASP A 36 1.91 5.29 0.80
CA ASP A 36 1.79 3.83 0.95
C ASP A 36 3.16 3.14 0.81
N ILE A 37 4.02 3.61 -0.10
CA ILE A 37 5.40 3.11 -0.23
C ILE A 37 6.22 3.50 1.00
N GLN A 38 6.05 4.71 1.52
CA GLN A 38 6.73 5.14 2.75
C GLN A 38 6.30 4.29 3.95
N LEU A 39 5.01 4.02 4.11
CA LEU A 39 4.50 3.12 5.15
C LEU A 39 5.07 1.69 5.01
N ALA A 40 5.15 1.17 3.79
CA ALA A 40 5.76 -0.13 3.55
C ALA A 40 7.26 -0.14 3.85
N LYS A 41 8.01 0.92 3.51
CA LYS A 41 9.42 1.10 3.89
C LYS A 41 9.62 1.16 5.40
N ASN A 42 8.76 1.91 6.11
CA ASN A 42 8.79 1.98 7.57
C ASN A 42 8.52 0.60 8.20
N SER A 43 7.66 -0.23 7.61
CA SER A 43 7.42 -1.60 8.06
C SER A 43 8.67 -2.48 7.89
N VAL A 44 9.42 -2.32 6.79
CA VAL A 44 10.71 -3.00 6.58
C VAL A 44 11.72 -2.53 7.62
N GLU A 45 11.85 -1.23 7.84
CA GLU A 45 12.76 -0.65 8.84
C GLU A 45 12.42 -1.14 10.25
N GLN A 46 11.13 -1.14 10.63
CA GLN A 46 10.66 -1.67 11.91
C GLN A 46 11.09 -3.13 12.10
N ASN A 47 10.84 -4.00 11.11
CA ASN A 47 11.25 -5.41 11.20
C ASN A 47 12.76 -5.58 11.17
N THR A 48 13.51 -4.70 10.50
CA THR A 48 14.98 -4.68 10.52
C THR A 48 15.51 -4.33 11.90
N VAL A 49 14.97 -3.33 12.57
CA VAL A 49 15.32 -2.92 13.94
C VAL A 49 14.98 -4.05 14.93
N LEU A 50 13.83 -4.70 14.77
CA LEU A 50 13.41 -5.82 15.61
C LEU A 50 14.20 -7.10 15.37
N ASN A 51 14.86 -7.26 14.21
CA ASN A 51 15.66 -8.42 13.86
C ASN A 51 17.01 -8.43 14.60
N ASN A 52 16.98 -8.50 15.93
CA ASN A 52 18.11 -8.38 16.83
C ASN A 52 18.10 -9.49 17.89
N TYR A 53 19.29 -9.94 18.30
CA TYR A 53 19.42 -10.93 19.38
C TYR A 53 18.90 -10.44 20.73
N GLY A 54 18.93 -9.13 21.01
CA GLY A 54 18.32 -8.53 22.21
C GLY A 54 16.80 -8.78 22.25
N VAL A 55 16.11 -8.52 21.13
CA VAL A 55 14.67 -8.78 20.98
C VAL A 55 14.36 -10.27 21.05
N ALA A 56 15.26 -11.12 20.51
CA ALA A 56 15.15 -12.57 20.62
C ALA A 56 15.41 -13.11 22.04
N GLY A 57 15.88 -12.27 22.98
CA GLY A 57 16.20 -12.66 24.36
C GLY A 57 17.59 -13.30 24.53
N GLY A 58 18.50 -13.10 23.56
CA GLY A 58 19.85 -13.69 23.57
C GLY A 58 20.92 -12.77 24.15
N LEU A 59 20.60 -11.53 24.48
CA LEU A 59 21.54 -10.59 25.12
C LEU A 59 21.25 -10.46 26.62
N PRO A 60 22.27 -10.08 27.42
CA PRO A 60 22.09 -9.80 28.84
C PRO A 60 21.05 -8.71 29.07
N GLN A 61 20.20 -8.89 30.08
CA GLN A 61 19.26 -7.90 30.56
C GLN A 61 19.74 -7.38 31.92
N VAL A 62 19.79 -6.06 32.10
CA VAL A 62 20.18 -5.41 33.35
C VAL A 62 19.04 -4.51 33.81
N ALA A 63 18.63 -4.68 35.06
CA ALA A 63 17.55 -3.91 35.66
C ALA A 63 17.97 -3.36 37.03
N GLY A 64 17.60 -2.10 37.32
CA GLY A 64 17.66 -1.52 38.65
C GLY A 64 16.32 -1.60 39.34
N SER A 65 16.30 -1.90 40.64
CA SER A 65 15.08 -1.95 41.45
C SER A 65 15.26 -1.18 42.74
N LEU A 66 14.24 -0.46 43.18
CA LEU A 66 14.11 0.15 44.49
C LEU A 66 12.72 -0.13 45.01
N THR A 67 12.65 -0.74 46.21
CA THR A 67 11.38 -1.04 46.86
C THR A 67 11.48 -0.60 48.31
N ASP A 68 10.51 0.19 48.77
CA ASP A 68 10.36 0.60 50.16
C ASP A 68 8.97 0.18 50.62
N ASN A 69 8.96 -0.71 51.63
CA ASN A 69 7.74 -1.29 52.18
C ASN A 69 7.63 -0.93 53.65
N GLU A 70 6.55 -0.24 53.98
CA GLU A 70 6.12 0.00 55.38
C GLU A 70 5.06 -1.03 55.76
N GLN A 71 5.22 -1.65 56.89
CA GLN A 71 4.26 -2.63 57.39
C GLN A 71 4.01 -2.48 58.88
N VAL A 72 2.78 -2.79 59.30
CA VAL A 72 2.41 -2.95 60.72
C VAL A 72 2.05 -4.38 60.96
N SER A 73 2.74 -5.07 61.87
CA SER A 73 2.55 -6.47 62.12
C SER A 73 2.54 -6.82 63.62
N SER A 74 1.97 -7.94 63.97
CA SER A 74 2.08 -8.51 65.31
C SER A 74 3.15 -9.58 65.33
N ILE A 75 4.11 -9.43 66.24
CA ILE A 75 5.29 -10.28 66.31
C ILE A 75 5.19 -11.17 67.57
N LYS A 76 5.32 -12.46 67.38
CA LYS A 76 5.53 -13.44 68.48
C LYS A 76 6.82 -14.23 68.17
N GLN A 77 7.86 -14.04 68.95
CA GLN A 77 9.14 -14.71 68.75
C GLN A 77 9.59 -15.36 70.02
N LYS A 78 10.12 -16.59 69.93
CA LYS A 78 10.83 -17.28 71.01
C LYS A 78 12.31 -17.44 70.63
N PHE A 79 13.18 -17.12 71.52
CA PHE A 79 14.63 -17.23 71.35
C PHE A 79 15.24 -18.15 72.42
N ASN A 80 16.23 -18.90 72.01
CA ASN A 80 17.12 -19.58 72.94
C ASN A 80 18.16 -18.59 73.51
N VAL A 81 18.22 -18.44 74.81
CA VAL A 81 19.10 -17.44 75.47
C VAL A 81 20.27 -18.17 76.21
N GLY A 82 20.64 -19.38 75.81
CA GLY A 82 21.66 -20.23 76.43
C GLY A 82 21.03 -21.37 77.21
N ASP A 83 21.86 -22.25 77.81
CA ASP A 83 21.44 -23.54 78.40
C ASP A 83 19.98 -23.65 78.91
N SER A 84 19.11 -24.15 78.03
CA SER A 84 17.70 -24.51 78.33
C SER A 84 16.74 -23.35 78.67
N SER A 85 17.12 -22.08 78.58
CA SER A 85 16.21 -20.97 78.81
C SER A 85 15.71 -20.33 77.52
N THR A 86 14.40 -20.10 77.39
CA THR A 86 13.75 -19.43 76.25
C THR A 86 13.19 -18.06 76.66
N ARG A 87 13.45 -17.04 75.87
CA ARG A 87 12.80 -15.74 76.00
C ARG A 87 11.73 -15.56 74.92
N SER A 88 10.57 -15.07 75.30
CA SER A 88 9.47 -14.80 74.40
C SER A 88 9.24 -13.31 74.30
N ILE A 89 9.10 -12.80 73.09
CA ILE A 89 8.62 -11.44 72.79
C ILE A 89 7.28 -11.59 72.11
N SER A 90 6.28 -10.87 72.59
CA SER A 90 4.94 -10.79 71.96
C SER A 90 4.51 -9.33 71.96
N THR A 91 4.48 -8.70 70.80
CA THR A 91 4.10 -7.31 70.63
C THR A 91 3.12 -7.17 69.46
N THR A 92 2.08 -6.37 69.63
CA THR A 92 1.06 -6.13 68.61
C THR A 92 1.29 -4.72 67.98
N ASN A 93 0.89 -4.55 66.72
CA ASN A 93 0.97 -3.27 66.01
C ASN A 93 2.39 -2.70 65.93
N VAL A 94 3.36 -3.54 65.58
CA VAL A 94 4.75 -3.12 65.41
C VAL A 94 4.97 -2.55 63.98
N ALA A 95 5.40 -1.32 63.91
CA ALA A 95 5.84 -0.72 62.64
C ALA A 95 7.18 -1.30 62.19
N GLY A 96 7.28 -1.63 60.92
CA GLY A 96 8.51 -2.08 60.28
C GLY A 96 8.64 -1.49 58.89
N ASN A 97 9.89 -1.17 58.53
CA ASN A 97 10.24 -0.69 57.20
C ASN A 97 11.26 -1.66 56.54
N THR A 98 11.08 -1.91 55.28
CA THR A 98 12.03 -2.70 54.49
C THR A 98 12.36 -1.94 53.19
N LEU A 99 13.57 -1.43 53.10
CA LEU A 99 14.13 -0.80 51.90
C LEU A 99 15.06 -1.78 51.21
N ASN A 100 14.73 -2.09 49.93
CA ASN A 100 15.59 -2.89 49.08
C ASN A 100 15.97 -2.06 47.83
N ALA A 101 17.26 -2.00 47.52
CA ALA A 101 17.76 -1.39 46.32
C ALA A 101 18.79 -2.34 45.68
N GLY A 102 18.79 -2.39 44.34
CA GLY A 102 19.76 -3.26 43.67
C GLY A 102 19.80 -3.11 42.17
N VAL A 103 20.90 -3.63 41.61
CA VAL A 103 21.05 -3.80 40.15
C VAL A 103 21.25 -5.28 39.92
N THR A 104 20.43 -5.85 39.04
CA THR A 104 20.50 -7.26 38.67
C THR A 104 20.68 -7.42 37.18
N GLY A 105 21.57 -8.32 36.76
CA GLY A 105 21.75 -8.71 35.37
C GLY A 105 21.49 -10.20 35.19
N SER A 106 20.87 -10.56 34.07
CA SER A 106 20.65 -11.97 33.71
C SER A 106 20.91 -12.22 32.23
N ILE A 107 21.41 -13.40 31.90
CA ILE A 107 21.57 -13.87 30.53
C ILE A 107 21.09 -15.33 30.45
N VAL A 108 20.33 -15.63 29.39
CA VAL A 108 19.90 -17.01 29.10
C VAL A 108 20.99 -17.69 28.26
N LEU A 109 21.60 -18.76 28.78
CA LEU A 109 22.59 -19.55 28.08
C LEU A 109 21.96 -20.64 27.20
N TYR A 110 20.85 -21.22 27.67
CA TYR A 110 20.11 -22.25 26.94
C TYR A 110 18.62 -22.19 27.29
N ASN A 111 17.74 -22.34 26.27
CA ASN A 111 16.29 -22.42 26.45
C ASN A 111 15.64 -23.31 25.37
N GLY A 112 16.23 -24.46 25.08
CA GLY A 112 15.71 -25.36 24.05
C GLY A 112 15.81 -24.80 22.63
N MET A 113 16.80 -23.94 22.35
CA MET A 113 17.00 -23.24 21.05
C MET A 113 15.89 -22.21 20.72
N ARG A 114 15.08 -21.80 21.70
CA ARG A 114 14.02 -20.81 21.48
C ARG A 114 14.57 -19.49 20.94
N ILE A 115 15.67 -18.96 21.53
CA ILE A 115 16.33 -17.71 21.07
C ILE A 115 16.71 -17.80 19.59
N VAL A 116 17.27 -18.94 19.16
CA VAL A 116 17.67 -19.15 17.76
C VAL A 116 16.45 -19.19 16.84
N SER A 117 15.38 -19.87 17.27
CA SER A 117 14.12 -19.92 16.49
C SER A 117 13.45 -18.55 16.40
N THR A 118 13.43 -17.79 17.50
CA THR A 118 12.91 -16.41 17.54
C THR A 118 13.73 -15.51 16.61
N LYS A 119 15.07 -15.55 16.66
CA LYS A 119 15.90 -14.75 15.77
C LYS A 119 15.65 -15.06 14.29
N LYS A 120 15.54 -16.35 13.94
CA LYS A 120 15.18 -16.77 12.57
C LYS A 120 13.78 -16.31 12.17
N ARG A 121 12.80 -16.31 13.09
CA ARG A 121 11.46 -15.79 12.82
C ARG A 121 11.48 -14.29 12.57
N LEU A 122 12.23 -13.52 13.34
CA LEU A 122 12.40 -12.07 13.12
C LEU A 122 13.05 -11.78 11.76
N GLU A 123 14.00 -12.60 11.34
CA GLU A 123 14.61 -12.52 10.00
C GLU A 123 13.58 -12.82 8.89
N GLN A 124 12.73 -13.86 9.05
CA GLN A 124 11.67 -14.14 8.09
C GLN A 124 10.61 -13.03 8.04
N LEU A 125 10.28 -12.38 9.18
CA LEU A 125 9.41 -11.21 9.21
C LEU A 125 9.99 -10.02 8.44
N GLN A 126 11.29 -9.78 8.54
CA GLN A 126 11.97 -8.76 7.74
C GLN A 126 11.87 -9.10 6.25
N HIS A 127 12.23 -10.32 5.83
CA HIS A 127 12.12 -10.74 4.43
C HIS A 127 10.67 -10.68 3.89
N GLN A 128 9.69 -11.04 4.72
CA GLN A 128 8.29 -10.88 4.35
C GLN A 128 7.92 -9.42 4.08
N SER A 129 8.34 -8.51 4.97
CA SER A 129 8.06 -7.07 4.79
C SER A 129 8.75 -6.49 3.55
N GLU A 130 9.94 -6.98 3.18
CA GLU A 130 10.62 -6.62 1.92
C GLU A 130 9.80 -7.06 0.69
N GLN A 131 9.20 -8.26 0.71
CA GLN A 131 8.34 -8.72 -0.38
C GLN A 131 7.03 -7.93 -0.45
N LEU A 132 6.44 -7.59 0.69
CA LEU A 132 5.23 -6.74 0.74
C LEU A 132 5.51 -5.31 0.24
N LEU A 133 6.71 -4.76 0.51
CA LEU A 133 7.15 -3.50 -0.11
C LEU A 133 7.24 -3.64 -1.64
N ASN A 134 7.82 -4.72 -2.15
CA ASN A 134 7.89 -4.97 -3.59
C ASN A 134 6.50 -5.10 -4.22
N SER A 135 5.55 -5.76 -3.54
CA SER A 135 4.15 -5.83 -3.97
C SER A 135 3.52 -4.43 -4.03
N GLN A 136 3.71 -3.63 -2.99
CA GLN A 136 3.18 -2.27 -2.94
C GLN A 136 3.74 -1.39 -4.07
N VAL A 137 5.03 -1.51 -4.39
CA VAL A 137 5.65 -0.82 -5.54
C VAL A 137 4.96 -1.21 -6.85
N GLN A 138 4.73 -2.50 -7.10
CA GLN A 138 4.01 -2.98 -8.30
C GLN A 138 2.58 -2.44 -8.37
N ASN A 139 1.87 -2.42 -7.23
CA ASN A 139 0.50 -1.92 -7.15
C ASN A 139 0.43 -0.42 -7.44
N ILE A 140 1.35 0.39 -6.90
CA ILE A 140 1.40 1.83 -7.17
C ILE A 140 1.73 2.11 -8.63
N ILE A 141 2.71 1.41 -9.22
CA ILE A 141 3.02 1.57 -10.65
C ILE A 141 1.78 1.26 -11.51
N ALA A 142 1.10 0.13 -11.26
CA ALA A 142 -0.10 -0.24 -12.00
C ALA A 142 -1.22 0.80 -11.85
N ALA A 143 -1.44 1.30 -10.64
CA ALA A 143 -2.44 2.34 -10.35
C ALA A 143 -2.12 3.65 -11.08
N VAL A 144 -0.86 4.11 -11.04
CA VAL A 144 -0.41 5.32 -11.75
C VAL A 144 -0.61 5.17 -13.25
N MET A 145 -0.16 4.05 -13.84
CA MET A 145 -0.33 3.80 -15.26
C MET A 145 -1.82 3.82 -15.65
N THR A 146 -2.67 3.18 -14.87
CA THR A 146 -4.12 3.12 -15.14
C THR A 146 -4.76 4.51 -15.06
N LYS A 147 -4.45 5.30 -14.04
CA LYS A 147 -4.96 6.67 -13.90
C LYS A 147 -4.40 7.62 -14.95
N TYR A 148 -3.12 7.47 -15.31
CA TYR A 148 -2.49 8.23 -16.39
C TYR A 148 -3.21 8.01 -17.73
N PHE A 149 -3.41 6.73 -18.11
CA PHE A 149 -4.11 6.40 -19.35
C PHE A 149 -5.62 6.72 -19.29
N ASP A 150 -6.22 6.85 -18.10
CA ASP A 150 -7.56 7.38 -17.97
C ASP A 150 -7.63 8.87 -18.37
N VAL A 151 -6.66 9.70 -17.94
CA VAL A 151 -6.57 11.09 -18.40
C VAL A 151 -6.42 11.16 -19.93
N VAL A 152 -5.53 10.33 -20.50
CA VAL A 152 -5.35 10.23 -21.97
C VAL A 152 -6.64 9.83 -22.67
N ARG A 153 -7.40 8.88 -22.11
CA ARG A 153 -8.72 8.47 -22.60
C ARG A 153 -9.68 9.65 -22.65
N GLN A 154 -9.81 10.38 -21.54
CA GLN A 154 -10.75 11.51 -21.45
C GLN A 154 -10.38 12.65 -22.41
N GLN A 155 -9.09 12.93 -22.59
CA GLN A 155 -8.63 13.89 -23.59
C GLN A 155 -8.89 13.44 -25.03
N SER A 156 -8.84 12.12 -25.29
CA SER A 156 -9.17 11.57 -26.61
C SER A 156 -10.66 11.67 -26.92
N TYR A 157 -11.53 11.54 -25.92
CA TYR A 157 -12.97 11.83 -26.08
C TYR A 157 -13.20 13.29 -26.44
N LEU A 158 -12.51 14.23 -25.80
CA LEU A 158 -12.60 15.66 -26.14
C LEU A 158 -12.25 15.93 -27.60
N LYS A 159 -11.21 15.29 -28.13
CA LYS A 159 -10.85 15.42 -29.56
C LYS A 159 -11.97 14.93 -30.50
N THR A 160 -12.69 13.87 -30.11
CA THR A 160 -13.84 13.39 -30.89
C THR A 160 -14.98 14.41 -30.86
N ILE A 161 -15.28 14.99 -29.69
CA ILE A 161 -16.31 16.03 -29.54
C ILE A 161 -15.93 17.28 -30.37
N ASP A 162 -14.68 17.72 -30.31
CA ASP A 162 -14.21 18.88 -31.08
C ASP A 162 -14.41 18.70 -32.61
N ARG A 163 -14.07 17.50 -33.11
CA ARG A 163 -14.32 17.21 -34.54
C ARG A 163 -15.82 17.25 -34.89
N SER A 164 -16.68 16.77 -34.00
CA SER A 164 -18.13 16.83 -34.18
C SER A 164 -18.67 18.27 -34.12
N ILE A 165 -18.09 19.11 -33.24
CA ILE A 165 -18.39 20.54 -33.17
C ILE A 165 -18.03 21.24 -34.48
N ASP A 166 -16.85 20.95 -35.05
CA ASP A 166 -16.40 21.54 -36.31
C ASP A 166 -17.35 21.15 -37.46
N ALA A 167 -17.74 19.87 -37.56
CA ALA A 167 -18.71 19.41 -38.55
C ALA A 167 -20.09 20.07 -38.36
N SER A 168 -20.54 20.29 -37.11
CA SER A 168 -21.81 20.94 -36.78
C SER A 168 -21.80 22.42 -37.10
N LYS A 169 -20.68 23.12 -36.85
CA LYS A 169 -20.49 24.52 -37.26
C LYS A 169 -20.55 24.68 -38.77
N GLU A 170 -19.86 23.80 -39.51
CA GLU A 170 -19.88 23.82 -40.97
C GLU A 170 -21.31 23.56 -41.51
N ARG A 171 -22.04 22.61 -40.91
CA ARG A 171 -23.48 22.39 -41.26
C ARG A 171 -24.31 23.64 -41.06
N LEU A 172 -24.14 24.33 -39.90
CA LEU A 172 -24.88 25.55 -39.61
C LEU A 172 -24.58 26.67 -40.64
N ASN A 173 -23.28 26.86 -40.93
CA ASN A 173 -22.84 27.84 -41.93
C ASN A 173 -23.46 27.58 -43.33
N ILE A 174 -23.48 26.33 -43.79
CA ILE A 174 -24.09 25.93 -45.05
C ILE A 174 -25.59 26.25 -45.02
N LEU A 175 -26.32 26.00 -43.92
CA LEU A 175 -27.73 26.27 -43.78
C LEU A 175 -28.04 27.78 -43.78
N GLU A 176 -27.23 28.60 -43.12
CA GLU A 176 -27.37 30.06 -43.11
C GLU A 176 -27.17 30.66 -44.51
N VAL A 177 -26.16 30.20 -45.25
CA VAL A 177 -25.95 30.59 -46.66
C VAL A 177 -27.14 30.18 -47.54
N ARG A 178 -27.66 28.96 -47.37
CA ARG A 178 -28.84 28.49 -48.09
C ARG A 178 -30.11 29.32 -47.75
N LYS A 179 -30.29 29.70 -46.50
CA LYS A 179 -31.42 30.54 -46.08
C LYS A 179 -31.38 31.90 -46.72
N SER A 180 -30.20 32.55 -46.81
CA SER A 180 -30.06 33.85 -47.49
C SER A 180 -30.40 33.75 -48.96
N ALA A 181 -30.28 32.57 -49.57
CA ALA A 181 -30.72 32.29 -50.95
C ALA A 181 -32.17 31.77 -51.05
N GLY A 182 -32.94 31.74 -49.93
CA GLY A 182 -34.31 31.23 -49.91
C GLY A 182 -34.42 29.70 -50.02
N LEU A 183 -33.36 28.95 -49.80
CA LEU A 183 -33.25 27.50 -50.02
C LEU A 183 -33.21 26.66 -48.73
N ALA A 184 -33.37 27.27 -47.56
CA ALA A 184 -33.50 26.60 -46.26
C ALA A 184 -34.54 27.29 -45.40
N ASN A 185 -35.21 26.53 -44.52
CA ASN A 185 -36.19 27.02 -43.58
C ASN A 185 -35.58 27.32 -42.20
N ASN A 186 -36.32 28.05 -41.35
CA ASN A 186 -35.88 28.35 -39.98
C ASN A 186 -35.78 27.11 -39.09
N ALA A 187 -36.62 26.07 -39.30
CA ALA A 187 -36.62 24.88 -38.48
C ALA A 187 -35.30 24.12 -38.62
N ASP A 188 -34.74 24.02 -39.82
CA ASP A 188 -33.45 23.39 -40.06
C ASP A 188 -32.29 24.11 -39.35
N ILE A 189 -32.35 25.46 -39.35
CA ILE A 189 -31.36 26.29 -38.64
C ILE A 189 -31.45 26.13 -37.13
N PHE A 190 -32.68 26.21 -36.59
CA PHE A 190 -32.89 26.03 -35.15
C PHE A 190 -32.47 24.66 -34.68
N GLN A 191 -32.76 23.59 -35.45
CA GLN A 191 -32.27 22.25 -35.13
C GLN A 191 -30.74 22.18 -35.15
N ALA A 192 -30.08 22.75 -36.15
CA ALA A 192 -28.60 22.75 -36.22
C ALA A 192 -27.97 23.55 -35.06
N GLN A 193 -28.60 24.65 -34.62
CA GLN A 193 -28.16 25.41 -33.44
C GLN A 193 -28.35 24.61 -32.14
N ILE A 194 -29.46 23.91 -31.97
CA ILE A 194 -29.70 23.02 -30.80
C ILE A 194 -28.68 21.94 -30.76
N ASP A 195 -28.41 21.26 -31.88
CA ASP A 195 -27.40 20.19 -31.98
C ASP A 195 -25.99 20.72 -31.63
N LEU A 196 -25.60 21.89 -32.16
CA LEU A 196 -24.31 22.53 -31.84
C LEU A 196 -24.22 22.91 -30.35
N ASN A 197 -25.30 23.46 -29.77
CA ASN A 197 -25.33 23.79 -28.34
C ASN A 197 -25.20 22.53 -27.46
N THR A 198 -25.83 21.43 -27.85
CA THR A 198 -25.73 20.13 -27.16
C THR A 198 -24.27 19.62 -27.18
N LEU A 199 -23.57 19.71 -28.30
CA LEU A 199 -22.15 19.35 -28.39
C LEU A 199 -21.25 20.25 -27.52
N ASN A 200 -21.53 21.57 -27.49
CA ASN A 200 -20.79 22.47 -26.62
C ASN A 200 -21.03 22.14 -25.13
N GLN A 201 -22.27 21.82 -24.72
CA GLN A 201 -22.54 21.33 -23.35
C GLN A 201 -21.78 20.01 -23.04
N SER A 202 -21.74 19.09 -24.01
CA SER A 202 -20.98 17.85 -23.88
C SER A 202 -19.48 18.12 -23.73
N LYS A 203 -18.94 19.11 -24.45
CA LYS A 203 -17.56 19.57 -24.34
C LYS A 203 -17.26 20.11 -22.93
N GLU A 204 -18.11 21.01 -22.40
CA GLU A 204 -17.95 21.53 -21.03
C GLU A 204 -18.02 20.43 -19.98
N SER A 205 -18.95 19.49 -20.13
CA SER A 205 -19.02 18.31 -19.25
C SER A 205 -17.77 17.46 -19.34
N GLN A 206 -17.18 17.30 -20.53
CA GLN A 206 -15.94 16.53 -20.73
C GLN A 206 -14.73 17.23 -20.11
N PHE A 207 -14.66 18.56 -20.09
CA PHE A 207 -13.61 19.28 -19.36
C PHE A 207 -13.64 18.96 -17.86
N LEU A 208 -14.83 18.97 -17.26
CA LEU A 208 -14.99 18.60 -15.85
C LEU A 208 -14.47 17.15 -15.60
N VAL A 209 -14.81 16.20 -16.46
CA VAL A 209 -14.36 14.80 -16.34
C VAL A 209 -12.84 14.71 -16.47
N ILE A 210 -12.23 15.47 -17.38
CA ILE A 210 -10.76 15.54 -17.53
C ILE A 210 -10.12 16.09 -16.25
N ASP A 211 -10.66 17.15 -15.68
CA ASP A 211 -10.10 17.78 -14.49
C ASP A 211 -10.24 16.86 -13.26
N GLN A 212 -11.35 16.12 -13.15
CA GLN A 212 -11.52 15.08 -12.14
C GLN A 212 -10.48 13.95 -12.30
N ALA A 213 -10.28 13.45 -13.53
CA ALA A 213 -9.28 12.42 -13.80
C ALA A 213 -7.85 12.89 -13.51
N LYS A 214 -7.53 14.17 -13.80
CA LYS A 214 -6.24 14.78 -13.42
C LYS A 214 -6.10 14.89 -11.91
N THR A 215 -7.15 15.30 -11.18
CA THR A 215 -7.16 15.38 -9.71
C THR A 215 -6.92 14.01 -9.08
N ASP A 216 -7.54 12.96 -9.62
CA ASP A 216 -7.31 11.57 -9.20
C ASP A 216 -5.84 11.16 -9.38
N LEU A 217 -5.25 11.49 -10.54
CA LEU A 217 -3.83 11.23 -10.80
C LEU A 217 -2.92 12.02 -9.85
N LEU A 218 -3.16 13.32 -9.66
CA LEU A 218 -2.41 14.17 -8.73
C LEU A 218 -2.46 13.65 -7.29
N THR A 219 -3.62 13.19 -6.85
CA THR A 219 -3.81 12.57 -5.53
C THR A 219 -2.95 11.32 -5.37
N LEU A 220 -2.93 10.46 -6.39
CA LEU A 220 -2.10 9.24 -6.38
C LEU A 220 -0.59 9.56 -6.41
N LEU A 221 -0.20 10.65 -7.08
CA LEU A 221 1.18 11.16 -7.09
C LEU A 221 1.56 11.88 -5.78
N THR A 222 0.62 12.07 -4.86
CA THR A 222 0.81 12.86 -3.62
C THR A 222 1.26 14.29 -3.94
N LEU A 223 0.69 14.87 -5.00
CA LEU A 223 0.86 16.26 -5.38
C LEU A 223 -0.37 17.08 -4.98
N LYS A 224 -0.26 18.41 -5.04
CA LYS A 224 -1.41 19.28 -4.75
C LYS A 224 -2.51 19.06 -5.77
N PRO A 225 -3.78 18.81 -5.36
CA PRO A 225 -4.88 18.48 -6.26
C PRO A 225 -5.25 19.57 -7.27
N ASP A 226 -4.88 20.82 -6.99
CA ASP A 226 -5.12 22.01 -7.83
C ASP A 226 -3.97 22.34 -8.79
N SER A 227 -2.92 21.53 -8.83
CA SER A 227 -1.77 21.74 -9.71
C SER A 227 -2.15 21.56 -11.18
N THR A 228 -1.66 22.46 -12.04
CA THR A 228 -1.87 22.32 -13.49
C THR A 228 -1.04 21.16 -14.02
N LEU A 229 -1.74 20.16 -14.59
CA LEU A 229 -1.12 18.97 -15.15
C LEU A 229 -1.43 18.87 -16.65
N GLY A 230 -0.39 18.83 -17.48
CA GLY A 230 -0.47 18.49 -18.90
C GLY A 230 -0.06 17.04 -19.11
N VAL A 231 -0.95 16.24 -19.69
CA VAL A 231 -0.65 14.87 -20.15
C VAL A 231 -0.79 14.87 -21.65
N GLU A 232 0.29 14.52 -22.35
CA GLU A 232 0.26 14.36 -23.81
C GLU A 232 0.83 12.99 -24.14
N ASP A 233 -0.05 12.06 -24.43
CA ASP A 233 0.36 10.71 -24.82
C ASP A 233 -0.73 10.06 -25.68
N SER A 234 -0.39 8.90 -26.22
CA SER A 234 -1.33 8.02 -26.92
C SER A 234 -1.35 6.65 -26.24
N ILE A 235 -2.50 5.99 -26.28
CA ILE A 235 -2.62 4.64 -25.73
C ILE A 235 -2.04 3.65 -26.73
N ILE A 236 -0.80 3.21 -26.49
CA ILE A 236 -0.14 2.15 -27.27
C ILE A 236 -0.31 0.83 -26.51
N ILE A 237 -0.91 -0.16 -27.16
CA ILE A 237 -1.20 -1.49 -26.60
C ILE A 237 -0.10 -2.45 -27.05
N ASP A 238 0.48 -3.19 -26.11
CA ASP A 238 1.41 -4.29 -26.41
C ASP A 238 0.61 -5.51 -26.88
N ASN A 239 0.81 -5.92 -28.12
CA ASN A 239 0.06 -7.01 -28.73
C ASN A 239 0.66 -8.41 -28.50
N ASN A 240 1.78 -8.50 -27.77
CA ASN A 240 2.60 -9.72 -27.66
C ASN A 240 2.54 -10.40 -26.29
N ILE A 241 1.51 -10.15 -25.51
CA ILE A 241 1.36 -10.80 -24.20
C ILE A 241 0.90 -12.25 -24.41
N LEU A 242 1.71 -13.20 -23.94
CA LEU A 242 1.41 -14.63 -23.98
C LEU A 242 0.95 -15.12 -22.61
N MET A 243 -0.17 -15.85 -22.57
CA MET A 243 -0.73 -16.40 -21.34
C MET A 243 0.26 -17.30 -20.59
N ASP A 244 0.97 -18.18 -21.32
CA ASP A 244 1.97 -19.08 -20.73
C ASP A 244 3.07 -18.31 -19.99
N SER A 245 3.51 -17.16 -20.54
CA SER A 245 4.49 -16.29 -19.90
C SER A 245 3.93 -15.67 -18.61
N VAL A 246 2.66 -15.30 -18.58
CA VAL A 246 2.00 -14.75 -17.39
C VAL A 246 1.92 -15.83 -16.31
N MET A 247 1.43 -17.03 -16.66
CA MET A 247 1.27 -18.14 -15.71
C MET A 247 2.60 -18.59 -15.12
N THR A 248 3.65 -18.72 -15.94
CA THR A 248 4.98 -19.12 -15.47
C THR A 248 5.55 -18.11 -14.46
N ASN A 249 5.33 -16.82 -14.68
CA ASN A 249 5.86 -15.77 -13.83
C ASN A 249 5.00 -15.49 -12.57
N LEU A 250 3.79 -16.05 -12.44
CA LEU A 250 2.96 -15.89 -11.24
C LEU A 250 3.70 -16.32 -9.97
N THR A 251 4.50 -17.41 -10.04
CA THR A 251 5.24 -17.92 -8.88
C THR A 251 6.30 -16.93 -8.35
N THR A 252 6.73 -15.98 -9.16
CA THR A 252 7.70 -14.93 -8.77
C THR A 252 7.01 -13.69 -8.22
N ASN A 253 5.68 -13.69 -8.12
CA ASN A 253 4.92 -12.56 -7.59
C ASN A 253 5.26 -12.35 -6.11
N PRO A 254 5.56 -11.10 -5.68
CA PRO A 254 5.96 -10.80 -4.31
C PRO A 254 4.93 -11.24 -3.26
N ASP A 255 3.64 -11.19 -3.54
CA ASP A 255 2.58 -11.62 -2.61
C ASP A 255 2.63 -13.14 -2.36
N ILE A 256 2.93 -13.93 -3.40
CA ILE A 256 3.08 -15.39 -3.27
C ILE A 256 4.34 -15.72 -2.48
N ILE A 257 5.44 -14.99 -2.72
CA ILE A 257 6.67 -15.14 -1.94
C ILE A 257 6.44 -14.73 -0.48
N ALA A 258 5.71 -13.65 -0.21
CA ALA A 258 5.35 -13.22 1.14
C ALA A 258 4.49 -14.27 1.87
N ALA A 259 3.59 -14.95 1.16
CA ALA A 259 2.81 -16.06 1.71
C ALA A 259 3.69 -17.28 2.06
N ASP A 260 4.74 -17.56 1.28
CA ASP A 260 5.75 -18.58 1.63
C ASP A 260 6.51 -18.21 2.91
N GLN A 261 6.89 -16.94 3.06
CA GLN A 261 7.53 -16.47 4.29
C GLN A 261 6.60 -16.61 5.49
N GLN A 262 5.30 -16.39 5.32
CA GLN A 262 4.30 -16.56 6.39
C GLN A 262 4.23 -18.02 6.86
N ILE A 263 4.32 -18.99 5.97
CA ILE A 263 4.40 -20.42 6.36
C ILE A 263 5.64 -20.66 7.22
N ARG A 264 6.81 -20.19 6.76
CA ARG A 264 8.08 -20.34 7.50
C ARG A 264 8.06 -19.66 8.86
N ILE A 265 7.43 -18.49 8.96
CA ILE A 265 7.20 -17.78 10.23
C ILE A 265 6.40 -18.66 11.19
N ASN A 266 5.31 -19.27 10.73
CA ASN A 266 4.48 -20.14 11.55
C ASN A 266 5.21 -21.44 11.95
N GLU A 267 6.01 -22.04 11.07
CA GLU A 267 6.88 -23.18 11.41
C GLU A 267 7.89 -22.83 12.53
N LEU A 268 8.43 -21.61 12.48
CA LEU A 268 9.34 -21.14 13.54
C LEU A 268 8.60 -20.89 14.85
N ILE A 269 7.34 -20.43 14.81
CA ILE A 269 6.47 -20.31 16.00
C ILE A 269 6.20 -21.70 16.62
N VAL A 270 6.00 -22.75 15.82
CA VAL A 270 5.93 -24.12 16.31
C VAL A 270 7.20 -24.49 17.07
N LYS A 271 8.38 -24.22 16.49
CA LYS A 271 9.67 -24.50 17.14
C LYS A 271 9.89 -23.68 18.41
N GLU A 272 9.50 -22.40 18.43
CA GLU A 272 9.55 -21.54 19.62
C GLU A 272 8.65 -22.07 20.74
N THR A 273 7.46 -22.53 20.39
CA THR A 273 6.50 -23.10 21.35
C THR A 273 6.96 -24.44 21.88
N ALA A 274 7.45 -25.32 21.02
CA ALA A 274 8.04 -26.60 21.42
C ALA A 274 9.25 -26.40 22.33
N ALA A 275 10.07 -25.38 22.08
CA ALA A 275 11.25 -25.05 22.86
C ALA A 275 10.93 -24.73 24.33
N GLN A 276 9.73 -24.25 24.64
CA GLN A 276 9.27 -23.96 26.02
C GLN A 276 9.17 -25.23 26.91
N ARG A 277 9.20 -26.41 26.33
CA ARG A 277 9.20 -27.71 27.06
C ARG A 277 10.59 -28.16 27.49
N TYR A 278 11.65 -27.51 27.02
CA TYR A 278 13.01 -27.82 27.36
C TYR A 278 13.50 -27.03 28.57
N PRO A 279 14.55 -27.51 29.28
CA PRO A 279 15.16 -26.78 30.37
C PRO A 279 15.65 -25.40 29.94
N THR A 280 15.55 -24.43 30.85
CA THR A 280 16.13 -23.08 30.67
C THR A 280 17.30 -22.94 31.65
N LEU A 281 18.48 -22.67 31.14
CA LEU A 281 19.69 -22.36 31.90
C LEU A 281 20.00 -20.86 31.78
N SER A 282 20.09 -20.17 32.91
CA SER A 282 20.46 -18.77 32.95
C SER A 282 21.57 -18.51 34.00
N VAL A 283 22.35 -17.48 33.74
CA VAL A 283 23.28 -16.89 34.70
C VAL A 283 22.71 -15.58 35.16
N ASN A 284 22.71 -15.37 36.49
CA ASN A 284 22.25 -14.15 37.12
C ASN A 284 23.38 -13.56 37.96
N GLY A 285 23.50 -12.26 37.96
CA GLY A 285 24.45 -11.54 38.80
C GLY A 285 23.86 -10.19 39.23
N GLY A 286 24.35 -9.65 40.33
CA GLY A 286 23.88 -8.36 40.77
C GLY A 286 24.59 -7.84 42.00
N TYR A 287 24.26 -6.63 42.37
CA TYR A 287 24.62 -6.03 43.66
C TYR A 287 23.36 -5.53 44.32
N SER A 288 23.13 -5.96 45.58
CA SER A 288 21.91 -5.58 46.31
C SER A 288 22.26 -4.92 47.65
N TYR A 289 21.41 -3.99 48.04
CA TYR A 289 21.35 -3.40 49.37
C TYR A 289 19.92 -3.64 49.92
N SER A 290 19.89 -4.16 51.14
CA SER A 290 18.65 -4.36 51.88
C SER A 290 18.80 -3.85 53.31
N ARG A 291 17.85 -3.02 53.72
CA ARG A 291 17.73 -2.49 55.11
C ARG A 291 16.35 -2.85 55.64
N THR A 292 16.31 -3.65 56.68
CA THR A 292 15.09 -3.97 57.38
C THR A 292 15.16 -3.35 58.77
N GLN A 293 14.19 -2.56 59.14
CA GLN A 293 14.02 -1.94 60.45
C GLN A 293 12.70 -2.40 61.06
N SER A 294 12.73 -2.79 62.34
CA SER A 294 11.53 -3.22 63.09
C SER A 294 11.56 -2.57 64.46
N ALA A 295 10.40 -2.05 64.90
CA ALA A 295 10.26 -1.45 66.22
C ALA A 295 10.23 -2.48 67.37
N ALA A 296 10.14 -3.78 67.07
CA ALA A 296 10.20 -4.86 68.05
C ALA A 296 10.83 -6.16 67.46
N GLY A 297 11.29 -7.02 68.33
CA GLY A 297 11.97 -8.26 67.96
C GLY A 297 13.41 -8.27 68.44
N GLN A 298 14.16 -9.34 68.08
CA GLN A 298 15.57 -9.47 68.44
C GLN A 298 16.46 -8.55 67.62
N THR A 299 16.07 -8.30 66.35
CA THR A 299 16.84 -7.49 65.44
C THR A 299 16.07 -6.21 65.10
N ILE A 300 16.52 -5.08 65.59
CA ILE A 300 15.89 -3.76 65.39
C ILE A 300 16.29 -3.19 64.02
N LEU A 301 17.52 -3.45 63.58
CA LEU A 301 18.07 -3.02 62.32
C LEU A 301 18.92 -4.13 61.73
N ASN A 302 18.61 -4.51 60.49
CA ASN A 302 19.43 -5.43 59.71
C ASN A 302 19.79 -4.80 58.36
N THR A 303 21.03 -4.54 58.10
CA THR A 303 21.54 -4.01 56.82
C THR A 303 22.40 -5.08 56.17
N LYS A 304 22.07 -5.43 54.91
CA LYS A 304 22.86 -6.37 54.07
C LYS A 304 23.16 -5.67 52.76
N TYR A 305 24.39 -5.86 52.27
CA TYR A 305 24.78 -5.41 50.95
C TYR A 305 25.89 -6.29 50.42
N GLY A 306 25.93 -6.43 49.08
CA GLY A 306 26.99 -7.21 48.46
C GLY A 306 26.64 -7.73 47.06
N PRO A 307 27.64 -8.24 46.34
CA PRO A 307 27.48 -8.89 45.06
C PRO A 307 26.88 -10.27 45.22
N THR A 308 26.06 -10.67 44.22
CA THR A 308 25.51 -12.01 44.10
C THR A 308 25.79 -12.52 42.68
N VAL A 309 26.16 -13.77 42.53
CA VAL A 309 26.30 -14.50 41.27
C VAL A 309 25.66 -15.87 41.44
N GLY A 310 24.87 -16.27 40.47
CA GLY A 310 24.18 -17.56 40.50
C GLY A 310 23.89 -18.11 39.13
N VAL A 311 23.67 -19.40 39.08
CA VAL A 311 23.21 -20.14 37.90
C VAL A 311 21.83 -20.70 38.25
N SER A 312 20.84 -20.47 37.37
CA SER A 312 19.49 -20.99 37.53
C SER A 312 19.18 -21.99 36.42
N LEU A 313 18.74 -23.20 36.79
CA LEU A 313 18.23 -24.21 35.87
C LEU A 313 16.74 -24.42 36.20
N SER A 314 15.86 -24.08 35.25
CA SER A 314 14.43 -24.29 35.36
C SER A 314 13.99 -25.38 34.39
N ILE A 315 13.34 -26.43 34.88
CA ILE A 315 12.88 -27.57 34.10
C ILE A 315 11.38 -27.68 34.27
N PRO A 316 10.58 -27.40 33.20
CA PRO A 316 9.14 -27.59 33.26
C PRO A 316 8.79 -29.07 33.24
N ILE A 317 8.30 -29.59 34.37
CA ILE A 317 7.95 -31.03 34.52
C ILE A 317 6.51 -31.27 34.05
N TYR A 318 5.57 -30.48 34.52
CA TYR A 318 4.17 -30.58 34.13
C TYR A 318 3.43 -29.26 34.31
N ASN A 319 2.63 -28.89 33.29
CA ASN A 319 1.87 -27.64 33.25
C ASN A 319 0.44 -27.84 32.74
N GLY A 320 -0.21 -28.96 33.14
CA GLY A 320 -1.57 -29.25 32.70
C GLY A 320 -1.71 -29.50 31.21
N SER A 321 -0.64 -29.93 30.51
CA SER A 321 -0.56 -30.11 29.04
C SER A 321 -0.71 -28.81 28.22
N ALA A 322 -0.66 -27.63 28.85
CA ALA A 322 -0.84 -26.35 28.15
C ALA A 322 0.14 -26.14 27.02
N LEU A 323 1.45 -26.39 27.22
CA LEU A 323 2.46 -26.25 26.17
C LEU A 323 2.25 -27.21 24.98
N LYS A 324 1.76 -28.44 25.25
CA LYS A 324 1.40 -29.41 24.20
C LYS A 324 0.23 -28.87 23.36
N ARG A 325 -0.78 -28.32 23.99
CA ARG A 325 -1.94 -27.73 23.29
C ARG A 325 -1.57 -26.49 22.49
N GLN A 326 -0.71 -25.64 23.04
CA GLN A 326 -0.17 -24.48 22.33
C GLN A 326 0.64 -24.89 21.08
N GLN A 327 1.46 -25.93 21.18
CA GLN A 327 2.17 -26.47 20.02
C GLN A 327 1.21 -27.00 18.95
N GLN A 328 0.19 -27.77 19.35
CA GLN A 328 -0.83 -28.27 18.42
C GLN A 328 -1.60 -27.12 17.72
N ALA A 329 -1.91 -26.07 18.46
CA ALA A 329 -2.54 -24.86 17.87
C ALA A 329 -1.62 -24.16 16.88
N ALA A 330 -0.31 -24.07 17.19
CA ALA A 330 0.66 -23.50 16.27
C ALA A 330 0.83 -24.36 14.99
N GLU A 331 0.80 -25.69 15.09
CA GLU A 331 0.81 -26.62 13.95
C GLU A 331 -0.42 -26.42 13.05
N ILE A 332 -1.61 -26.20 13.63
CA ILE A 332 -2.81 -25.85 12.87
C ILE A 332 -2.64 -24.52 12.13
N ASN A 333 -1.95 -23.54 12.74
CA ASN A 333 -1.68 -22.27 12.09
C ASN A 333 -0.73 -22.40 10.87
N VAL A 334 0.20 -23.37 10.90
CA VAL A 334 1.01 -23.71 9.69
C VAL A 334 0.08 -24.21 8.57
N ASN A 335 -0.78 -25.18 8.87
CA ASN A 335 -1.74 -25.70 7.87
C ASN A 335 -2.67 -24.58 7.34
N ASN A 336 -3.14 -23.68 8.22
CA ASN A 336 -3.95 -22.53 7.79
C ASN A 336 -3.18 -21.63 6.82
N ALA A 337 -1.89 -21.35 7.08
CA ALA A 337 -1.07 -20.54 6.19
C ALA A 337 -0.84 -21.22 4.84
N GLU A 338 -0.66 -22.54 4.81
CA GLU A 338 -0.58 -23.31 3.56
C GLU A 338 -1.88 -23.24 2.74
N LEU A 339 -3.03 -23.36 3.41
CA LEU A 339 -4.34 -23.23 2.77
C LEU A 339 -4.57 -21.80 2.22
N GLN A 340 -4.16 -20.78 2.99
CA GLN A 340 -4.22 -19.39 2.55
C GLN A 340 -3.34 -19.15 1.32
N LYS A 341 -2.12 -19.69 1.28
CA LYS A 341 -1.27 -19.62 0.09
C LYS A 341 -1.91 -20.32 -1.12
N LYS A 342 -2.50 -21.53 -0.94
CA LYS A 342 -3.19 -22.23 -2.03
C LYS A 342 -4.38 -21.41 -2.55
N ALA A 343 -5.16 -20.80 -1.65
CA ALA A 343 -6.26 -19.91 -2.03
C ALA A 343 -5.75 -18.69 -2.81
N LEU A 344 -4.67 -18.04 -2.34
CA LEU A 344 -4.04 -16.92 -3.01
C LEU A 344 -3.60 -17.28 -4.44
N ILE A 345 -2.90 -18.39 -4.62
CA ILE A 345 -2.46 -18.87 -5.96
C ILE A 345 -3.66 -19.09 -6.86
N ARG A 346 -4.69 -19.81 -6.39
CA ARG A 346 -5.94 -20.02 -7.15
C ARG A 346 -6.57 -18.72 -7.60
N ASP A 347 -6.64 -17.73 -6.72
CA ASP A 347 -7.28 -16.45 -7.00
C ASP A 347 -6.45 -15.61 -7.99
N TYR A 348 -5.12 -15.67 -7.91
CA TYR A 348 -4.20 -15.06 -8.88
C TYR A 348 -4.29 -15.74 -10.26
N GLU A 349 -4.32 -17.06 -10.31
CA GLU A 349 -4.52 -17.82 -11.55
C GLU A 349 -5.86 -17.49 -12.21
N ALA A 350 -6.95 -17.47 -11.43
CA ALA A 350 -8.26 -17.08 -11.91
C ALA A 350 -8.31 -15.65 -12.42
N ASN A 351 -7.66 -14.69 -11.72
CA ASN A 351 -7.55 -13.31 -12.17
C ASN A 351 -6.73 -13.20 -13.46
N ALA A 352 -5.60 -13.91 -13.57
CA ALA A 352 -4.78 -13.93 -14.78
C ALA A 352 -5.58 -14.45 -15.98
N VAL A 353 -6.32 -15.55 -15.82
CA VAL A 353 -7.16 -16.13 -16.90
C VAL A 353 -8.25 -15.13 -17.33
N LYS A 354 -9.01 -14.57 -16.39
CA LYS A 354 -10.08 -13.59 -16.67
C LYS A 354 -9.53 -12.34 -17.36
N THR A 355 -8.43 -11.80 -16.86
CA THR A 355 -7.81 -10.58 -17.39
C THR A 355 -7.23 -10.84 -18.79
N TYR A 356 -6.63 -12.01 -19.03
CA TYR A 356 -6.13 -12.37 -20.35
C TYR A 356 -7.27 -12.56 -21.37
N GLN A 357 -8.38 -13.20 -20.97
CA GLN A 357 -9.57 -13.33 -21.84
C GLN A 357 -10.15 -11.95 -22.19
N ALA A 358 -10.25 -11.06 -21.18
CA ALA A 358 -10.70 -9.68 -21.40
C ALA A 358 -9.74 -8.94 -22.37
N TYR A 359 -8.42 -9.02 -22.12
CA TYR A 359 -7.40 -8.43 -22.97
C TYR A 359 -7.49 -8.92 -24.42
N ALA A 360 -7.47 -10.24 -24.63
CA ALA A 360 -7.48 -10.84 -25.97
C ALA A 360 -8.77 -10.51 -26.77
N ASN A 361 -9.93 -10.52 -26.09
CA ASN A 361 -11.20 -10.15 -26.70
C ASN A 361 -11.27 -8.65 -27.02
N THR A 362 -10.88 -7.80 -26.08
CA THR A 362 -10.88 -6.34 -26.27
C THR A 362 -9.90 -5.93 -27.37
N LEU A 363 -8.75 -6.57 -27.47
CA LEU A 363 -7.79 -6.32 -28.54
C LEU A 363 -8.38 -6.61 -29.94
N LYS A 364 -9.11 -7.72 -30.10
CA LYS A 364 -9.81 -8.05 -31.36
C LYS A 364 -10.88 -7.00 -31.70
N GLN A 365 -11.66 -6.59 -30.69
CA GLN A 365 -12.66 -5.53 -30.85
C GLN A 365 -12.01 -4.18 -31.21
N TYR A 366 -10.91 -3.82 -30.54
CA TYR A 366 -10.15 -2.60 -30.82
C TYR A 366 -9.67 -2.55 -32.27
N LEU A 367 -9.07 -3.60 -32.78
CA LEU A 367 -8.61 -3.69 -34.17
C LEU A 367 -9.75 -3.58 -35.19
N THR A 368 -10.94 -4.08 -34.85
CA THR A 368 -12.13 -3.94 -35.69
C THR A 368 -12.66 -2.50 -35.62
N GLU A 369 -12.76 -1.93 -34.41
CA GLU A 369 -13.27 -0.58 -34.21
C GLU A 369 -12.35 0.50 -34.79
N GLN A 370 -11.06 0.25 -34.84
CA GLN A 370 -10.08 1.14 -35.52
C GLN A 370 -10.42 1.32 -37.01
N ARG A 371 -10.86 0.24 -37.67
CA ARG A 371 -11.34 0.27 -39.06
C ARG A 371 -12.70 0.96 -39.16
N ASN A 372 -13.63 0.66 -38.24
CA ASN A 372 -14.95 1.29 -38.18
C ASN A 372 -14.86 2.80 -37.96
N TYR A 373 -13.99 3.25 -37.06
CA TYR A 373 -13.75 4.68 -36.82
C TYR A 373 -13.24 5.40 -38.06
N LYS A 374 -12.30 4.78 -38.78
CA LYS A 374 -11.82 5.35 -40.05
C LYS A 374 -12.93 5.44 -41.09
N LEU A 375 -13.73 4.39 -41.26
CA LEU A 375 -14.89 4.40 -42.16
C LEU A 375 -15.95 5.44 -41.75
N ALA A 376 -16.22 5.58 -40.45
CA ALA A 376 -17.16 6.58 -39.95
C ALA A 376 -16.63 8.02 -40.17
N GLN A 377 -15.34 8.23 -40.04
CA GLN A 377 -14.70 9.51 -40.37
C GLN A 377 -14.83 9.83 -41.86
N ASP A 378 -14.47 8.90 -42.73
CA ASP A 378 -14.54 9.05 -44.18
C ASP A 378 -16.02 9.27 -44.63
N LEU A 379 -16.97 8.58 -43.99
CA LEU A 379 -18.39 8.77 -44.21
C LEU A 379 -18.85 10.19 -43.83
N LEU A 380 -18.44 10.67 -42.63
CA LEU A 380 -18.79 12.04 -42.19
C LEU A 380 -18.27 13.09 -43.16
N ASP A 381 -16.99 12.96 -43.56
CA ASP A 381 -16.38 13.92 -44.50
C ASP A 381 -17.05 13.85 -45.87
N LEU A 382 -17.37 12.67 -46.39
CA LEU A 382 -18.09 12.50 -47.65
C LEU A 382 -19.50 13.07 -47.61
N VAL A 383 -20.28 12.78 -46.56
CA VAL A 383 -21.65 13.23 -46.44
C VAL A 383 -21.71 14.74 -46.22
N LEU A 384 -20.74 15.35 -45.54
CA LEU A 384 -20.59 16.78 -45.37
C LEU A 384 -20.39 17.48 -46.72
N GLU A 385 -19.52 16.93 -47.58
CA GLU A 385 -19.34 17.47 -48.94
C GLU A 385 -20.60 17.30 -49.83
N ARG A 386 -21.23 16.15 -49.78
CA ARG A 386 -22.51 15.92 -50.49
C ARG A 386 -23.60 16.88 -49.98
N PHE A 387 -23.62 17.16 -48.68
CA PHE A 387 -24.56 18.15 -48.10
C PHE A 387 -24.24 19.56 -48.61
N ARG A 388 -22.97 19.95 -48.72
CA ARG A 388 -22.52 21.21 -49.33
C ARG A 388 -22.99 21.34 -50.79
N LEU A 389 -22.95 20.25 -51.55
CA LEU A 389 -23.38 20.17 -52.96
C LEU A 389 -24.90 19.98 -53.13
N LYS A 390 -25.70 19.99 -52.06
CA LYS A 390 -27.15 19.76 -52.04
C LYS A 390 -27.61 18.37 -52.48
N VAL A 391 -26.72 17.35 -52.39
CA VAL A 391 -26.97 15.97 -52.80
C VAL A 391 -27.27 15.08 -51.59
N ALA A 392 -27.01 15.53 -50.37
CA ALA A 392 -27.36 14.86 -49.13
C ALA A 392 -28.34 15.68 -48.31
N THR A 393 -29.15 14.98 -47.48
CA THR A 393 -30.11 15.57 -46.55
C THR A 393 -29.45 15.92 -45.21
N ILE A 394 -30.09 16.77 -44.41
CA ILE A 394 -29.64 17.11 -43.04
C ILE A 394 -29.67 15.89 -42.11
N ILE A 395 -30.59 14.96 -42.36
CA ILE A 395 -30.72 13.71 -41.59
C ILE A 395 -29.51 12.78 -41.85
N GLU A 396 -29.16 12.58 -43.15
CA GLU A 396 -27.97 11.79 -43.50
C GLU A 396 -26.70 12.35 -42.86
N LEU A 397 -26.53 13.67 -42.86
CA LEU A 397 -25.37 14.30 -42.23
C LEU A 397 -25.35 14.12 -40.70
N ARG A 398 -26.49 14.25 -40.03
CA ARG A 398 -26.61 14.01 -38.59
C ARG A 398 -26.32 12.57 -38.23
N ASP A 399 -26.85 11.62 -39.01
CA ASP A 399 -26.64 10.18 -38.78
C ASP A 399 -25.14 9.79 -38.99
N ALA A 400 -24.47 10.37 -39.99
CA ALA A 400 -23.04 10.19 -40.19
C ALA A 400 -22.22 10.79 -39.02
N GLN A 401 -22.58 11.96 -38.53
CA GLN A 401 -21.96 12.63 -37.38
C GLN A 401 -22.13 11.78 -36.11
N GLN A 402 -23.33 11.29 -35.84
CA GLN A 402 -23.60 10.41 -34.68
C GLN A 402 -22.82 9.08 -34.77
N SER A 403 -22.72 8.49 -35.97
CA SER A 403 -21.93 7.29 -36.20
C SER A 403 -20.44 7.51 -35.92
N PHE A 404 -19.88 8.65 -36.31
CA PHE A 404 -18.50 9.04 -36.04
C PHE A 404 -18.26 9.22 -34.53
N GLU A 405 -19.13 9.93 -33.84
CA GLU A 405 -19.03 10.13 -32.37
C GLU A 405 -19.04 8.81 -31.62
N GLN A 406 -20.00 7.92 -31.94
CA GLN A 406 -20.11 6.62 -31.30
C GLN A 406 -18.90 5.72 -31.57
N ALA A 407 -18.39 5.70 -32.81
CA ALA A 407 -17.20 4.97 -33.15
C ALA A 407 -15.96 5.50 -32.43
N GLY A 408 -15.82 6.84 -32.30
CA GLY A 408 -14.73 7.48 -31.56
C GLY A 408 -14.75 7.11 -30.07
N TYR A 409 -15.91 7.20 -29.41
CA TYR A 409 -16.05 6.79 -28.01
C TYR A 409 -15.74 5.30 -27.80
N ARG A 410 -16.26 4.41 -28.68
CA ARG A 410 -15.96 2.98 -28.56
C ARG A 410 -14.49 2.68 -28.76
N LEU A 411 -13.86 3.29 -29.77
CA LEU A 411 -12.42 3.09 -30.04
C LEU A 411 -11.55 3.47 -28.86
N VAL A 412 -11.74 4.66 -28.31
CA VAL A 412 -10.97 5.18 -27.19
C VAL A 412 -11.19 4.33 -25.93
N ASN A 413 -12.45 3.91 -25.67
CA ASN A 413 -12.75 3.05 -24.54
C ASN A 413 -12.10 1.65 -24.66
N LEU A 414 -12.16 1.05 -25.85
CA LEU A 414 -11.53 -0.26 -26.10
C LEU A 414 -10.01 -0.18 -25.97
N ALA A 415 -9.38 0.90 -26.44
CA ALA A 415 -7.96 1.14 -26.26
C ALA A 415 -7.58 1.20 -24.76
N TYR A 416 -8.34 1.93 -23.96
CA TYR A 416 -8.13 2.03 -22.52
C TYR A 416 -8.33 0.69 -21.80
N VAL A 417 -9.41 -0.03 -22.08
CA VAL A 417 -9.71 -1.32 -21.43
C VAL A 417 -8.64 -2.37 -21.78
N ALA A 418 -8.17 -2.40 -23.03
CA ALA A 418 -7.08 -3.28 -23.44
C ALA A 418 -5.78 -2.91 -22.70
N LYS A 419 -5.46 -1.60 -22.58
CA LYS A 419 -4.27 -1.13 -21.87
C LYS A 419 -4.34 -1.41 -20.38
N ALA A 420 -5.48 -1.21 -19.74
CA ALA A 420 -5.69 -1.54 -18.32
C ALA A 420 -5.51 -3.06 -18.06
N SER A 421 -6.03 -3.90 -18.96
CA SER A 421 -5.82 -5.35 -18.88
C SER A 421 -4.35 -5.74 -19.09
N GLU A 422 -3.64 -5.09 -20.02
CA GLU A 422 -2.20 -5.26 -20.24
C GLU A 422 -1.41 -4.93 -18.97
N ILE A 423 -1.70 -3.78 -18.34
CA ILE A 423 -1.04 -3.33 -17.10
C ILE A 423 -1.24 -4.36 -15.99
N GLU A 424 -2.47 -4.86 -15.82
CA GLU A 424 -2.77 -5.87 -14.79
C GLU A 424 -2.05 -7.19 -15.05
N LEU A 425 -1.99 -7.67 -16.30
CA LEU A 425 -1.21 -8.88 -16.66
C LEU A 425 0.29 -8.71 -16.38
N LYS A 426 0.84 -7.53 -16.67
CA LYS A 426 2.23 -7.18 -16.36
C LYS A 426 2.47 -7.09 -14.86
N ARG A 427 1.51 -6.55 -14.08
CA ARG A 427 1.56 -6.52 -12.60
C ARG A 427 1.59 -7.93 -12.02
N LEU A 428 0.65 -8.79 -12.45
CA LEU A 428 0.56 -10.18 -12.00
C LEU A 428 1.85 -10.97 -12.28
N SER A 429 2.49 -10.73 -13.43
CA SER A 429 3.72 -11.41 -13.87
C SER A 429 5.01 -10.67 -13.47
N ARG A 430 4.94 -9.64 -12.60
CA ARG A 430 6.09 -8.84 -12.15
C ARG A 430 6.90 -8.19 -13.30
N LYS A 431 6.23 -7.78 -14.38
CA LYS A 431 6.87 -7.15 -15.55
C LYS A 431 6.68 -5.64 -15.67
N LEU A 432 6.27 -4.96 -14.59
CA LEU A 432 6.10 -3.50 -14.58
C LEU A 432 7.40 -2.72 -14.26
N THR A 433 8.38 -3.37 -13.66
CA THR A 433 9.65 -2.76 -13.21
C THR A 433 10.87 -3.17 -14.03
N ASN A 434 10.66 -3.84 -15.16
CA ASN A 434 11.74 -4.24 -16.08
C ASN A 434 11.75 -3.37 -17.33
#